data_d2c0ca973f4db1aec238687db93f5ad4
#
_entry.id   d2c0ca973f4db1aec238687db93f5ad4
#
_cell.length_a   1.000
_cell.length_b   1.000
_cell.length_c   1.000
_cell.angle_alpha   90.00
_cell.angle_beta   90.00
_cell.angle_gamma   90.00
#
_symmetry.space_group_name_H-M   'P 1'
#
loop_
_entity.id
_entity.type
_entity.pdbx_description
1 polymer ?
#
loop_
_entity_poly.entity_id
_entity_poly.type
_entity_poly.pdbx_seq_one_letter_code
_entity_poly.pdbx_strand_id
1 'polypeptide(L)'
;ARGVEVWAAMRSLGRSGLIEMFERNCRQARRFAEALSAAGHEVLNDVVLNQVLVSFGPPEVTERVIAGLQADGTCWCGGSRWHGRTVMRISVCCWATTDEDVERSIEAMLRVADGVRGSGRNVVKP
;
A
#
# COMPACT_ATOMS: atom_id res chain seq x y z
N ALA A 1 25.63 -4.26 13.79
CA ALA A 1 25.01 -5.57 13.69
C ALA A 1 23.51 -5.46 14.01
N ARG A 2 22.64 -5.72 13.05
CA ARG A 2 21.17 -5.61 13.20
C ARG A 2 20.55 -6.71 14.09
N GLY A 3 21.32 -7.71 14.50
CA GLY A 3 20.84 -8.81 15.33
C GLY A 3 20.40 -8.39 16.73
N VAL A 4 21.03 -7.36 17.30
CA VAL A 4 20.70 -6.87 18.67
C VAL A 4 19.31 -6.23 18.68
N GLU A 5 18.98 -5.44 17.68
CA GLU A 5 17.66 -4.78 17.54
C GLU A 5 16.53 -5.81 17.36
N VAL A 6 16.76 -6.81 16.50
CA VAL A 6 15.80 -7.91 16.29
C VAL A 6 15.63 -8.72 17.58
N TRP A 7 16.73 -9.06 18.26
CA TRP A 7 16.68 -9.77 19.54
C TRP A 7 15.91 -8.97 20.60
N ALA A 8 16.18 -7.67 20.72
CA ALA A 8 15.48 -6.80 21.67
C ALA A 8 13.97 -6.72 21.39
N ALA A 9 13.58 -6.57 20.11
CA ALA A 9 12.19 -6.58 19.70
C ALA A 9 11.49 -7.91 20.03
N MET A 10 12.14 -9.03 19.70
CA MET A 10 11.62 -10.37 20.02
C MET A 10 11.48 -10.61 21.52
N ARG A 11 12.44 -10.15 22.32
CA ARG A 11 12.39 -10.25 23.77
C ARG A 11 11.30 -9.38 24.38
N SER A 12 11.12 -8.18 23.85
CA SER A 12 10.10 -7.22 24.31
C SER A 12 8.68 -7.70 23.99
N LEU A 13 8.44 -8.14 22.75
CA LEU A 13 7.11 -8.57 22.30
C LEU A 13 6.75 -9.96 22.80
N GLY A 14 7.74 -10.83 22.94
CA GLY A 14 7.51 -12.24 23.20
C GLY A 14 6.77 -12.93 22.04
N ARG A 15 6.44 -14.20 22.22
CA ARG A 15 5.75 -14.98 21.18
C ARG A 15 4.35 -14.43 20.87
N SER A 16 3.58 -14.09 21.88
CA SER A 16 2.21 -13.56 21.71
C SER A 16 2.19 -12.21 21.01
N GLY A 17 3.07 -11.29 21.39
CA GLY A 17 3.15 -9.97 20.75
C GLY A 17 3.62 -10.04 19.30
N LEU A 18 4.50 -10.98 18.96
CA LEU A 18 4.90 -11.22 17.57
C LEU A 18 3.72 -11.76 16.73
N ILE A 19 2.98 -12.73 17.26
CA ILE A 19 1.81 -13.28 16.56
C ILE A 19 0.77 -12.17 16.33
N GLU A 20 0.44 -11.41 17.36
CA GLU A 20 -0.52 -10.31 17.28
C GLU A 20 -0.10 -9.26 16.24
N MET A 21 1.16 -8.87 16.22
CA MET A 21 1.71 -7.93 15.23
C MET A 21 1.57 -8.48 13.80
N PHE A 22 1.92 -9.74 13.58
CA PHE A 22 1.79 -10.39 12.27
C PHE A 22 0.33 -10.46 11.80
N GLU A 23 -0.57 -10.92 12.66
CA GLU A 23 -1.99 -11.03 12.34
C GLU A 23 -2.61 -9.67 12.02
N ARG A 24 -2.24 -8.63 12.80
CA ARG A 24 -2.66 -7.25 12.54
C ARG A 24 -2.17 -6.76 11.19
N ASN A 25 -0.88 -6.91 10.88
CA ASN A 25 -0.33 -6.48 9.60
C ASN A 25 -0.97 -7.20 8.40
N CYS A 26 -1.24 -8.49 8.52
CA CYS A 26 -1.94 -9.25 7.49
C CYS A 26 -3.40 -8.79 7.32
N ARG A 27 -4.11 -8.52 8.42
CA ARG A 27 -5.48 -7.99 8.39
C ARG A 27 -5.52 -6.61 7.73
N GLN A 28 -4.59 -5.72 8.08
CA GLN A 28 -4.46 -4.39 7.51
C GLN A 28 -4.13 -4.44 6.01
N ALA A 29 -3.26 -5.36 5.58
CA ALA A 29 -2.98 -5.56 4.16
C ALA A 29 -4.24 -6.01 3.39
N ARG A 30 -5.00 -6.95 3.92
CA ARG A 30 -6.28 -7.36 3.32
C ARG A 30 -7.26 -6.19 3.21
N ARG A 31 -7.33 -5.32 4.23
CA ARG A 31 -8.18 -4.12 4.20
C ARG A 31 -7.81 -3.17 3.05
N PHE A 32 -6.50 -2.94 2.79
CA PHE A 32 -6.06 -2.21 1.60
C PHE A 32 -6.52 -2.86 0.30
N ALA A 33 -6.33 -4.17 0.17
CA ALA A 33 -6.72 -4.91 -1.03
C ALA A 33 -8.23 -4.84 -1.29
N GLU A 34 -9.03 -5.03 -0.27
CA GLU A 34 -10.50 -4.95 -0.35
C GLU A 34 -10.97 -3.56 -0.79
N ALA A 35 -10.45 -2.51 -0.17
CA ALA A 35 -10.84 -1.14 -0.48
C ALA A 35 -10.45 -0.74 -1.90
N LEU A 36 -9.23 -1.06 -2.32
CA LEU A 36 -8.74 -0.73 -3.66
C LEU A 36 -9.47 -1.53 -4.74
N SER A 37 -9.75 -2.82 -4.49
CA SER A 37 -10.56 -3.64 -5.40
C SER A 37 -12.00 -3.13 -5.50
N ALA A 38 -12.63 -2.75 -4.40
CA ALA A 38 -13.97 -2.18 -4.37
C ALA A 38 -14.07 -0.86 -5.15
N ALA A 39 -12.98 -0.08 -5.18
CA ALA A 39 -12.86 1.13 -5.98
C ALA A 39 -12.52 0.89 -7.47
N GLY A 40 -12.45 -0.37 -7.89
CA GLY A 40 -12.21 -0.76 -9.28
C GLY A 40 -10.73 -0.75 -9.70
N HIS A 41 -9.80 -0.78 -8.73
CA HIS A 41 -8.39 -0.97 -9.01
C HIS A 41 -8.02 -2.46 -8.99
N GLU A 42 -7.03 -2.84 -9.76
CA GLU A 42 -6.62 -4.24 -9.90
C GLU A 42 -5.56 -4.61 -8.85
N VAL A 43 -5.92 -5.51 -7.93
CA VAL A 43 -4.97 -6.16 -7.02
C VAL A 43 -4.43 -7.41 -7.72
N LEU A 44 -3.10 -7.48 -7.85
CA LEU A 44 -2.44 -8.48 -8.70
C LEU A 44 -1.89 -9.70 -7.98
N ASN A 45 -1.76 -9.64 -6.66
CA ASN A 45 -1.28 -10.78 -5.88
C ASN A 45 -2.36 -11.35 -4.99
N ASP A 46 -2.23 -12.61 -4.64
CA ASP A 46 -2.93 -13.19 -3.52
C ASP A 46 -2.34 -12.62 -2.22
N VAL A 47 -3.19 -11.90 -1.45
CA VAL A 47 -2.75 -11.19 -0.24
C VAL A 47 -2.73 -12.16 0.95
N VAL A 48 -1.73 -13.01 0.97
CA VAL A 48 -1.53 -14.01 2.04
C VAL A 48 -0.90 -13.39 3.29
N LEU A 49 0.08 -12.50 3.08
CA LEU A 49 0.79 -11.83 4.17
C LEU A 49 0.49 -10.31 4.19
N ASN A 50 1.53 -9.51 4.34
CA ASN A 50 1.45 -8.08 4.63
C ASN A 50 1.75 -7.18 3.42
N GLN A 51 1.70 -7.72 2.20
CA GLN A 51 1.98 -6.95 0.99
C GLN A 51 0.83 -7.01 -0.01
N VAL A 52 0.55 -5.86 -0.64
CA VAL A 52 -0.43 -5.71 -1.71
C VAL A 52 0.26 -5.10 -2.92
N LEU A 53 0.01 -5.70 -4.08
CA LEU A 53 0.43 -5.17 -5.38
C LEU A 53 -0.80 -4.68 -6.13
N VAL A 54 -0.84 -3.40 -6.44
CA VAL A 54 -1.98 -2.78 -7.10
C VAL A 54 -1.58 -2.03 -8.37
N SER A 55 -2.41 -2.15 -9.40
CA SER A 55 -2.31 -1.37 -10.64
C SER A 55 -3.47 -0.38 -10.72
N PHE A 56 -3.17 0.84 -11.10
CA PHE A 56 -4.17 1.89 -11.34
C PHE A 56 -4.53 2.04 -12.83
N GLY A 57 -4.06 1.11 -13.67
CA GLY A 57 -4.26 1.09 -15.11
C GLY A 57 -2.94 1.05 -15.87
N PRO A 58 -2.78 1.85 -16.95
CA PRO A 58 -1.53 1.93 -17.70
C PRO A 58 -0.32 2.26 -16.80
N PRO A 59 0.91 1.84 -17.17
CA PRO A 59 2.12 2.08 -16.36
C PRO A 59 2.27 3.54 -15.93
N GLU A 60 2.04 4.48 -16.84
CA GLU A 60 2.19 5.92 -16.61
C GLU A 60 1.19 6.44 -15.57
N VAL A 61 -0.02 5.87 -15.53
CA VAL A 61 -1.04 6.22 -14.52
C VAL A 61 -0.60 5.72 -13.15
N THR A 62 -0.15 4.47 -13.07
CA THR A 62 0.36 3.89 -11.82
C THR A 62 1.56 4.68 -11.29
N GLU A 63 2.51 5.05 -12.13
CA GLU A 63 3.67 5.87 -11.75
C GLU A 63 3.26 7.26 -11.25
N ARG A 64 2.29 7.91 -11.91
CA ARG A 64 1.76 9.22 -11.48
C ARG A 64 1.02 9.12 -10.15
N VAL A 65 0.28 8.04 -9.90
CA VAL A 65 -0.37 7.81 -8.60
C VAL A 65 0.66 7.64 -7.51
N ILE A 66 1.71 6.85 -7.74
CA ILE A 66 2.81 6.67 -6.78
C ILE A 66 3.46 8.02 -6.46
N ALA A 67 3.84 8.78 -7.47
CA ALA A 67 4.46 10.10 -7.30
C ALA A 67 3.54 11.08 -6.57
N GLY A 68 2.26 11.09 -6.91
CA GLY A 68 1.24 11.93 -6.27
C GLY A 68 1.05 11.58 -4.79
N LEU A 69 1.05 10.29 -4.47
CA LEU A 69 0.91 9.83 -3.09
C LEU A 69 2.14 10.19 -2.25
N GLN A 70 3.34 10.05 -2.82
CA GLN A 70 4.58 10.45 -2.15
C GLN A 70 4.65 11.96 -1.92
N ALA A 71 4.10 12.76 -2.84
CA ALA A 71 3.99 14.22 -2.68
C ALA A 71 2.91 14.63 -1.68
N ASP A 72 1.80 13.89 -1.59
CA ASP A 72 0.73 14.09 -0.60
C ASP A 72 1.26 13.90 0.84
N GLY A 73 2.13 12.92 1.04
CA GLY A 73 2.84 12.69 2.32
C GLY A 73 2.02 11.98 3.39
N THR A 74 0.77 11.59 3.13
CA THR A 74 -0.06 10.85 4.10
C THR A 74 0.51 9.46 4.39
N CYS A 75 0.98 8.78 3.34
CA CYS A 75 1.65 7.48 3.46
C CYS A 75 2.70 7.31 2.36
N TRP A 76 3.55 6.31 2.53
CA TRP A 76 4.61 6.02 1.55
C TRP A 76 4.41 4.65 0.92
N CYS A 77 4.30 4.63 -0.41
CA CYS A 77 4.28 3.41 -1.20
C CYS A 77 5.33 3.50 -2.32
N GLY A 78 5.92 2.38 -2.69
CA GLY A 78 6.93 2.30 -3.73
C GLY A 78 6.42 1.64 -5.01
N GLY A 79 7.06 1.96 -6.13
CA GLY A 79 6.88 1.25 -7.38
C GLY A 79 7.58 -0.11 -7.37
N SER A 80 7.04 -1.07 -8.12
CA SER A 80 7.63 -2.38 -8.33
C SER A 80 7.24 -2.90 -9.72
N ARG A 81 7.90 -3.99 -10.16
CA ARG A 81 7.48 -4.73 -11.35
C ARG A 81 7.06 -6.13 -10.96
N TRP A 82 5.89 -6.53 -11.44
CA TRP A 82 5.31 -7.85 -11.20
C TRP A 82 4.83 -8.45 -12.51
N HIS A 83 5.42 -9.59 -12.89
CA HIS A 83 5.16 -10.24 -14.19
C HIS A 83 5.22 -9.27 -15.38
N GLY A 84 6.23 -8.39 -15.41
CA GLY A 84 6.43 -7.39 -16.45
C GLY A 84 5.55 -6.14 -16.34
N ARG A 85 4.63 -6.08 -15.39
CA ARG A 85 3.71 -4.94 -15.17
C ARG A 85 4.24 -3.98 -14.11
N THR A 86 4.04 -2.68 -14.32
CA THR A 86 4.30 -1.65 -13.32
C THR A 86 3.18 -1.67 -12.27
N VAL A 87 3.55 -1.77 -11.01
CA VAL A 87 2.62 -1.85 -9.89
C VAL A 87 3.07 -0.96 -8.73
N MET A 88 2.13 -0.49 -7.93
CA MET A 88 2.40 0.07 -6.62
C MET A 88 2.42 -1.06 -5.59
N ARG A 89 3.45 -1.07 -4.74
CA ARG A 89 3.58 -2.02 -3.64
C ARG A 89 3.28 -1.33 -2.31
N ILE A 90 2.30 -1.86 -1.61
CA ILE A 90 1.96 -1.49 -0.25
C ILE A 90 2.56 -2.57 0.67
N SER A 91 3.34 -2.15 1.67
CA SER A 91 3.94 -3.06 2.65
C SER A 91 3.54 -2.59 4.05
N VAL A 92 2.70 -3.36 4.72
CA VAL A 92 2.27 -3.07 6.09
C VAL A 92 3.26 -3.73 7.05
N CYS A 93 4.22 -2.97 7.56
CA CYS A 93 5.31 -3.52 8.36
C CYS A 93 5.67 -2.70 9.60
N CYS A 94 4.98 -1.59 9.86
CA CYS A 94 5.24 -0.77 11.03
C CYS A 94 4.42 -1.26 12.22
N TRP A 95 5.05 -1.47 13.36
CA TRP A 95 4.41 -1.89 14.60
C TRP A 95 3.39 -0.86 15.13
N ALA A 96 3.60 0.42 14.80
CA ALA A 96 2.77 1.53 15.27
C ALA A 96 1.56 1.82 14.37
N THR A 97 1.45 1.19 13.19
CA THR A 97 0.35 1.44 12.26
C THR A 97 -0.98 0.99 12.87
N THR A 98 -1.89 1.94 13.01
CA THR A 98 -3.25 1.71 13.49
C THR A 98 -4.21 1.43 12.33
N ASP A 99 -5.40 0.93 12.64
CA ASP A 99 -6.46 0.75 11.63
C ASP A 99 -6.95 2.10 11.10
N GLU A 100 -6.92 3.16 11.91
CA GLU A 100 -7.22 4.54 11.47
C GLU A 100 -6.18 5.06 10.46
N ASP A 101 -4.89 4.76 10.66
CA ASP A 101 -3.84 5.12 9.70
C ASP A 101 -4.05 4.40 8.35
N VAL A 102 -4.55 3.16 8.40
CA VAL A 102 -4.91 2.40 7.19
C VAL A 102 -6.05 3.09 6.44
N GLU A 103 -7.14 3.45 7.11
CA GLU A 103 -8.27 4.15 6.47
C GLU A 103 -7.84 5.50 5.88
N ARG A 104 -7.07 6.31 6.60
CA ARG A 104 -6.51 7.57 6.09
C ARG A 104 -5.62 7.36 4.86
N SER A 105 -4.83 6.31 4.87
CA SER A 105 -3.98 5.97 3.72
C SER A 105 -4.80 5.53 2.50
N ILE A 106 -5.86 4.74 2.71
CA ILE A 106 -6.80 4.34 1.65
C ILE A 106 -7.47 5.58 1.04
N GLU A 107 -7.99 6.48 1.86
CA GLU A 107 -8.61 7.74 1.40
C GLU A 107 -7.63 8.57 0.56
N ALA A 108 -6.38 8.69 0.99
CA ALA A 108 -5.35 9.39 0.23
C ALA A 108 -5.07 8.71 -1.11
N MET A 109 -4.96 7.38 -1.14
CA MET A 109 -4.74 6.62 -2.38
C MET A 109 -5.86 6.83 -3.39
N LEU A 110 -7.12 6.74 -2.95
CA LEU A 110 -8.29 6.92 -3.81
C LEU A 110 -8.38 8.36 -4.33
N ARG A 111 -8.19 9.35 -3.46
CA ARG A 111 -8.19 10.77 -3.83
C ARG A 111 -7.12 11.08 -4.88
N VAL A 112 -5.89 10.59 -4.70
CA VAL A 112 -4.79 10.80 -5.64
C VAL A 112 -5.07 10.08 -6.96
N ALA A 113 -5.57 8.85 -6.93
CA ALA A 113 -5.90 8.09 -8.13
C ALA A 113 -6.99 8.79 -8.97
N ASP A 114 -8.02 9.32 -8.33
CA ASP A 114 -9.10 10.07 -9.00
C ASP A 114 -8.56 11.37 -9.62
N GLY A 115 -7.69 12.09 -8.94
CA GLY A 115 -7.04 13.30 -9.45
C GLY A 115 -6.20 13.02 -10.70
N VAL A 116 -5.45 11.92 -10.71
CA VAL A 116 -4.64 11.50 -11.86
C VAL A 116 -5.52 11.14 -13.06
N ARG A 117 -6.64 10.42 -12.86
CA ARG A 117 -7.60 10.06 -13.90
C ARG A 117 -8.33 11.29 -14.47
N GLY A 118 -8.71 12.24 -13.61
CA GLY A 118 -9.37 13.48 -14.00
C GLY A 118 -8.49 14.35 -14.89
N SER A 119 -7.21 14.47 -14.57
CA SER A 119 -6.24 15.24 -15.36
C SER A 119 -5.97 14.65 -16.75
N GLY A 120 -6.12 13.34 -16.92
CA GLY A 120 -5.96 12.66 -18.23
C GLY A 120 -7.10 12.91 -19.22
N ARG A 121 -8.30 13.28 -18.75
CA ARG A 121 -9.46 13.56 -19.59
C ARG A 121 -9.44 14.95 -20.23
N ASN A 122 -8.64 15.87 -19.75
CA ASN A 122 -8.56 17.24 -20.28
C ASN A 122 -7.53 17.43 -21.40
N VAL A 123 -6.83 16.39 -21.86
CA VAL A 123 -5.79 16.50 -22.89
C VAL A 123 -6.28 16.12 -24.30
N VAL A 124 -7.55 15.75 -24.46
CA VAL A 124 -8.12 15.46 -25.78
C VAL A 124 -9.18 16.51 -26.12
N LYS A 125 -8.72 17.66 -26.63
CA LYS A 125 -9.47 18.47 -27.60
C LYS A 125 -8.58 18.83 -28.76
N PRO A 126 -9.07 18.54 -30.02
CA PRO A 126 -8.34 18.88 -31.22
C PRO A 126 -8.22 20.40 -31.42
#